data_c881d8c1e40c3659883bdf794cdfdcef
#
_entry.id   c881d8c1e40c3659883bdf794cdfdcef
#
_cell.length_a   1.000
_cell.length_b   1.000
_cell.length_c   1.000
_cell.angle_alpha   90.00
_cell.angle_beta   90.00
_cell.angle_gamma   90.00
#
_symmetry.space_group_name_H-M   'P 1'
#
loop_
_entity.id
_entity.type
_entity.pdbx_description
1 polymer ?
#
loop_
_entity_poly.entity_id
_entity_poly.type
_entity_poly.pdbx_seq_one_letter_code
_entity_poly.pdbx_strand_id
1 'polypeptide(L)'
;MDNTIIFMISDHGEMLGQQGARGKIVSWEESIRVPTLVYHPDLKDKKLCNSVISNIDIVPTLLEFAGLSKSELRDKHPELKGNSYAELVENVNYDNVRDKEGHLIHGVQIIPTVFEVAEKFRHTALADGFLAKTKAFMSEGKFLPDFTPPLNYKGVVDKKHKFLRFFSPRQNNIPTNYDELIKYNAEYQLYDLENDPFEMNDLAKDENNRDLLMSMNDKCNTLADKEIGLENHVIHLPGPDWFWTA
;
A
#
# COMPACT_ATOMS: atom_id res chain seq x y z
N MET A 1 -24.70 -24.90 8.03
CA MET A 1 -23.26 -24.57 7.85
C MET A 1 -22.55 -24.60 9.22
N ASP A 2 -22.73 -25.70 9.93
CA ASP A 2 -22.40 -25.77 11.36
C ASP A 2 -20.91 -26.08 11.64
N ASN A 3 -20.12 -26.26 10.59
CA ASN A 3 -18.68 -26.55 10.68
C ASN A 3 -17.89 -25.89 9.55
N THR A 4 -18.21 -24.63 9.28
CA THR A 4 -17.56 -23.90 8.17
C THR A 4 -17.43 -22.43 8.53
N ILE A 5 -16.21 -21.90 8.47
CA ILE A 5 -15.93 -20.48 8.54
C ILE A 5 -15.87 -19.95 7.10
N ILE A 6 -16.51 -18.80 6.83
CA ILE A 6 -16.54 -18.20 5.51
C ILE A 6 -15.92 -16.81 5.59
N PHE A 7 -14.92 -16.57 4.75
CA PHE A 7 -14.34 -15.26 4.51
C PHE A 7 -14.77 -14.75 3.15
N MET A 8 -15.34 -13.56 3.10
CA MET A 8 -15.57 -12.81 1.88
C MET A 8 -14.67 -11.57 1.91
N ILE A 9 -13.76 -11.49 0.97
CA ILE A 9 -12.71 -10.47 0.88
C ILE A 9 -12.55 -10.03 -0.57
N SER A 10 -11.78 -8.98 -0.80
CA SER A 10 -11.29 -8.59 -2.12
C SER A 10 -9.78 -8.36 -2.07
N ASP A 11 -9.11 -8.51 -3.20
CA ASP A 11 -7.68 -8.24 -3.37
C ASP A 11 -7.39 -6.73 -3.40
N HIS A 12 -8.25 -5.94 -4.04
CA HIS A 12 -8.19 -4.49 -4.16
C HIS A 12 -9.57 -3.91 -4.43
N GLY A 13 -9.69 -2.59 -4.33
CA GLY A 13 -10.85 -1.82 -4.76
C GLY A 13 -10.75 -1.37 -6.22
N GLU A 14 -11.53 -0.36 -6.60
CA GLU A 14 -11.60 0.18 -7.96
C GLU A 14 -12.02 1.65 -7.90
N MET A 15 -11.33 2.53 -8.63
CA MET A 15 -11.54 3.98 -8.57
C MET A 15 -12.87 4.44 -9.17
N LEU A 16 -13.37 3.77 -10.18
CA LEU A 16 -14.69 4.03 -10.82
C LEU A 16 -14.99 5.51 -11.18
N GLY A 17 -13.97 6.33 -11.34
CA GLY A 17 -14.08 7.76 -11.63
C GLY A 17 -13.84 8.69 -10.43
N GLN A 18 -13.68 8.14 -9.22
CA GLN A 18 -13.29 8.92 -8.05
C GLN A 18 -11.90 9.54 -8.27
N GLN A 19 -11.66 10.73 -7.72
CA GLN A 19 -10.45 11.53 -7.94
C GLN A 19 -10.10 11.74 -9.43
N GLY A 20 -11.09 11.60 -10.34
CA GLY A 20 -10.86 11.63 -11.78
C GLY A 20 -10.14 10.40 -12.36
N ALA A 21 -9.86 9.39 -11.53
CA ALA A 21 -9.10 8.20 -11.89
C ALA A 21 -10.00 7.01 -12.25
N ARG A 22 -9.44 6.08 -13.02
CA ARG A 22 -10.03 4.77 -13.35
C ARG A 22 -9.01 3.69 -13.08
N GLY A 23 -9.52 2.50 -12.81
CA GLY A 23 -8.67 1.37 -12.51
C GLY A 23 -8.27 1.33 -11.04
N LYS A 24 -7.12 0.80 -10.79
CA LYS A 24 -6.54 0.48 -9.49
C LYS A 24 -5.05 0.80 -9.52
N ILE A 25 -4.30 0.40 -8.49
CA ILE A 25 -2.84 0.61 -8.42
C ILE A 25 -2.51 2.06 -8.02
N VAL A 26 -3.39 2.67 -7.27
CA VAL A 26 -3.21 3.96 -6.62
C VAL A 26 -3.44 3.79 -5.12
N SER A 27 -3.02 4.77 -4.36
CA SER A 27 -3.03 4.70 -2.90
C SER A 27 -4.33 5.22 -2.24
N TRP A 28 -5.29 5.69 -3.02
CA TRP A 28 -6.57 6.19 -2.51
C TRP A 28 -7.45 5.08 -1.93
N GLU A 29 -8.30 5.45 -0.98
CA GLU A 29 -9.17 4.50 -0.26
C GLU A 29 -10.03 3.65 -1.20
N GLU A 30 -10.53 4.20 -2.29
CA GLU A 30 -11.33 3.46 -3.27
C GLU A 30 -10.55 2.32 -3.95
N SER A 31 -9.23 2.45 -4.04
CA SER A 31 -8.36 1.42 -4.60
C SER A 31 -7.86 0.41 -3.57
N ILE A 32 -7.61 0.84 -2.32
CA ILE A 32 -6.95 0.00 -1.31
C ILE A 32 -7.90 -0.53 -0.24
N ARG A 33 -9.01 0.16 0.03
CA ARG A 33 -9.99 -0.28 1.03
C ARG A 33 -10.94 -1.30 0.43
N VAL A 34 -10.97 -2.47 1.02
CA VAL A 34 -11.78 -3.59 0.54
C VAL A 34 -12.76 -4.08 1.61
N PRO A 35 -13.93 -4.61 1.22
CA PRO A 35 -14.86 -5.21 2.16
C PRO A 35 -14.26 -6.49 2.75
N THR A 36 -14.50 -6.70 4.04
CA THR A 36 -14.18 -7.95 4.71
C THR A 36 -15.40 -8.39 5.51
N LEU A 37 -15.93 -9.59 5.21
CA LEU A 37 -16.98 -10.21 5.98
C LEU A 37 -16.51 -11.59 6.44
N VAL A 38 -16.73 -11.87 7.72
CA VAL A 38 -16.40 -13.17 8.31
C VAL A 38 -17.66 -13.79 8.88
N TYR A 39 -17.99 -15.00 8.45
CA TYR A 39 -18.98 -15.85 9.09
C TYR A 39 -18.25 -16.91 9.89
N HIS A 40 -18.64 -17.04 11.17
CA HIS A 40 -18.17 -18.10 12.07
C HIS A 40 -19.39 -18.82 12.63
N PRO A 41 -19.42 -20.16 12.64
CA PRO A 41 -20.62 -20.92 13.03
C PRO A 41 -21.08 -20.69 14.49
N ASP A 42 -20.13 -20.37 15.37
CA ASP A 42 -20.43 -20.13 16.79
C ASP A 42 -20.93 -18.72 17.08
N LEU A 43 -20.81 -17.79 16.11
CA LEU A 43 -21.27 -16.41 16.25
C LEU A 43 -22.73 -16.29 15.78
N LYS A 44 -23.62 -15.93 16.73
CA LYS A 44 -25.07 -15.83 16.45
C LYS A 44 -25.47 -14.43 15.99
N ASP A 45 -24.71 -13.40 16.38
CA ASP A 45 -25.07 -12.02 16.14
C ASP A 45 -24.23 -11.38 15.04
N LYS A 46 -24.89 -10.58 14.19
CA LYS A 46 -24.20 -9.74 13.24
C LYS A 46 -23.59 -8.55 13.97
N LYS A 47 -22.30 -8.32 13.79
CA LYS A 47 -21.58 -7.20 14.39
C LYS A 47 -20.80 -6.44 13.34
N LEU A 48 -20.70 -5.13 13.52
CA LEU A 48 -19.80 -4.27 12.75
C LEU A 48 -18.55 -4.02 13.60
N CYS A 49 -17.39 -4.26 13.00
CA CYS A 49 -16.10 -3.99 13.60
C CYS A 49 -15.43 -2.83 12.86
N ASN A 50 -14.94 -1.84 13.62
CA ASN A 50 -14.25 -0.66 13.08
C ASN A 50 -12.73 -0.72 13.30
N SER A 51 -12.18 -1.89 13.62
CA SER A 51 -10.75 -2.07 13.79
C SER A 51 -10.03 -2.11 12.44
N VAL A 52 -8.80 -1.65 12.43
CA VAL A 52 -7.92 -1.72 11.27
C VAL A 52 -7.44 -3.15 11.07
N ILE A 53 -7.59 -3.68 9.88
CA ILE A 53 -7.08 -4.99 9.45
C ILE A 53 -6.43 -4.86 8.07
N SER A 54 -5.60 -5.83 7.70
CA SER A 54 -4.95 -5.87 6.40
C SER A 54 -5.08 -7.26 5.76
N ASN A 55 -5.00 -7.34 4.45
CA ASN A 55 -5.05 -8.62 3.74
C ASN A 55 -3.93 -9.59 4.13
N ILE A 56 -2.76 -9.08 4.58
CA ILE A 56 -1.70 -9.94 5.11
C ILE A 56 -2.06 -10.64 6.44
N ASP A 57 -3.12 -10.19 7.11
CA ASP A 57 -3.60 -10.73 8.38
C ASP A 57 -4.50 -11.95 8.19
N ILE A 58 -4.96 -12.22 6.96
CA ILE A 58 -5.91 -13.29 6.65
C ILE A 58 -5.30 -14.67 6.95
N VAL A 59 -4.09 -14.93 6.46
CA VAL A 59 -3.44 -16.24 6.65
C VAL A 59 -3.17 -16.52 8.14
N PRO A 60 -2.57 -15.59 8.92
CA PRO A 60 -2.43 -15.78 10.38
C PRO A 60 -3.79 -16.04 11.08
N THR A 61 -4.85 -15.34 10.67
CA THR A 61 -6.19 -15.52 11.25
C THR A 61 -6.76 -16.91 10.96
N LEU A 62 -6.62 -17.38 9.72
CA LEU A 62 -7.06 -18.73 9.34
C LEU A 62 -6.30 -19.82 10.10
N LEU A 63 -5.00 -19.64 10.30
CA LEU A 63 -4.16 -20.58 11.03
C LEU A 63 -4.51 -20.60 12.54
N GLU A 64 -4.86 -19.46 13.11
CA GLU A 64 -5.33 -19.39 14.50
C GLU A 64 -6.70 -20.11 14.65
N PHE A 65 -7.63 -19.93 13.71
CA PHE A 65 -8.87 -20.72 13.69
C PHE A 65 -8.63 -22.23 13.47
N ALA A 66 -7.54 -22.60 12.83
CA ALA A 66 -7.11 -23.99 12.69
C ALA A 66 -6.42 -24.54 13.94
N GLY A 67 -6.28 -23.74 15.01
CA GLY A 67 -5.79 -24.16 16.33
C GLY A 67 -4.32 -23.82 16.60
N LEU A 68 -3.64 -23.06 15.77
CA LEU A 68 -2.30 -22.56 16.07
C LEU A 68 -2.40 -21.35 17.01
N SER A 69 -1.60 -21.35 18.06
CA SER A 69 -1.47 -20.17 18.91
C SER A 69 -0.65 -19.06 18.24
N LYS A 70 -0.82 -17.82 18.69
CA LYS A 70 -0.03 -16.67 18.19
C LYS A 70 1.48 -16.85 18.41
N SER A 71 1.91 -17.56 19.46
CA SER A 71 3.31 -17.91 19.67
C SER A 71 3.80 -18.92 18.63
N GLU A 72 3.03 -19.98 18.40
CA GLU A 72 3.38 -20.96 17.36
C GLU A 72 3.43 -20.36 15.95
N LEU A 73 2.52 -19.43 15.65
CA LEU A 73 2.56 -18.70 14.37
C LEU A 73 3.91 -17.95 14.20
N ARG A 74 4.34 -17.21 15.23
CA ARG A 74 5.62 -16.48 15.18
C ARG A 74 6.83 -17.41 15.09
N ASP A 75 6.80 -18.51 15.82
CA ASP A 75 7.95 -19.42 15.91
C ASP A 75 8.08 -20.34 14.69
N LYS A 76 6.96 -20.82 14.15
CA LYS A 76 6.93 -21.78 13.04
C LYS A 76 6.81 -21.09 11.66
N HIS A 77 6.24 -19.88 11.62
CA HIS A 77 5.94 -19.12 10.41
C HIS A 77 6.42 -17.66 10.50
N PRO A 78 7.73 -17.41 10.73
CA PRO A 78 8.28 -16.06 10.85
C PRO A 78 8.18 -15.24 9.55
N GLU A 79 7.92 -15.89 8.41
CA GLU A 79 7.64 -15.25 7.13
C GLU A 79 6.26 -14.58 7.09
N LEU A 80 5.29 -15.01 7.90
CA LEU A 80 3.96 -14.40 7.99
C LEU A 80 4.03 -13.14 8.86
N LYS A 81 4.07 -11.98 8.21
CA LYS A 81 4.21 -10.68 8.89
C LYS A 81 2.89 -10.07 9.36
N GLY A 82 1.76 -10.65 8.96
CA GLY A 82 0.43 -10.24 9.39
C GLY A 82 0.15 -10.56 10.87
N ASN A 83 -0.85 -9.88 11.42
CA ASN A 83 -1.36 -10.12 12.78
C ASN A 83 -2.73 -10.78 12.68
N SER A 84 -2.92 -11.92 13.36
CA SER A 84 -4.25 -12.52 13.42
C SER A 84 -5.27 -11.60 14.08
N TYR A 85 -6.46 -11.54 13.50
CA TYR A 85 -7.63 -10.85 14.04
C TYR A 85 -8.75 -11.83 14.44
N ALA A 86 -8.43 -13.08 14.73
CA ALA A 86 -9.42 -14.09 15.16
C ALA A 86 -10.20 -13.61 16.40
N GLU A 87 -9.53 -12.99 17.36
CA GLU A 87 -10.15 -12.43 18.57
C GLU A 87 -11.14 -11.30 18.26
N LEU A 88 -10.93 -10.50 17.18
CA LEU A 88 -11.90 -9.50 16.72
C LEU A 88 -13.17 -10.13 16.18
N VAL A 89 -13.07 -11.29 15.55
CA VAL A 89 -14.23 -12.03 15.04
C VAL A 89 -15.10 -12.48 16.20
N GLU A 90 -14.50 -12.90 17.30
CA GLU A 90 -15.22 -13.30 18.53
C GLU A 90 -15.71 -12.08 19.32
N ASN A 91 -14.89 -11.06 19.45
CA ASN A 91 -15.17 -9.85 20.19
C ASN A 91 -14.73 -8.58 19.43
N VAL A 92 -15.67 -7.88 18.82
CA VAL A 92 -15.43 -6.65 18.03
C VAL A 92 -14.82 -5.49 18.82
N ASN A 93 -14.83 -5.57 20.15
CA ASN A 93 -14.20 -4.59 21.05
C ASN A 93 -12.79 -5.01 21.51
N TYR A 94 -12.25 -6.08 20.95
CA TYR A 94 -10.88 -6.49 21.23
C TYR A 94 -9.88 -5.38 20.84
N ASP A 95 -8.88 -5.13 21.71
CA ASP A 95 -7.84 -4.12 21.48
C ASP A 95 -6.85 -4.64 20.43
N ASN A 96 -7.15 -4.35 19.18
CA ASN A 96 -6.35 -4.80 18.05
C ASN A 96 -5.06 -3.97 17.92
N VAL A 97 -3.95 -4.65 17.77
CA VAL A 97 -2.63 -4.01 17.63
C VAL A 97 -2.57 -3.03 16.46
N ARG A 98 -3.25 -3.34 15.34
CA ARG A 98 -3.30 -2.47 14.17
C ARG A 98 -4.08 -1.17 14.39
N ASP A 99 -4.94 -1.11 15.38
CA ASP A 99 -5.62 0.14 15.73
C ASP A 99 -4.63 1.23 16.20
N LYS A 100 -3.49 0.81 16.75
CA LYS A 100 -2.40 1.69 17.22
C LYS A 100 -1.26 1.81 16.21
N GLU A 101 -0.83 0.68 15.65
CA GLU A 101 0.30 0.63 14.72
C GLU A 101 -0.10 1.03 13.29
N GLY A 102 -1.35 0.81 12.90
CA GLY A 102 -1.81 0.95 11.53
C GLY A 102 -1.49 -0.28 10.68
N HIS A 103 -1.69 -0.14 9.38
CA HIS A 103 -1.22 -1.09 8.39
C HIS A 103 -0.35 -0.40 7.33
N LEU A 104 0.65 -1.11 6.84
CA LEU A 104 1.54 -0.63 5.80
C LEU A 104 0.81 -0.64 4.44
N ILE A 105 0.94 0.46 3.71
CA ILE A 105 0.63 0.52 2.30
C ILE A 105 1.96 0.55 1.55
N HIS A 106 2.16 -0.40 0.66
CA HIS A 106 3.36 -0.45 -0.15
C HIS A 106 3.01 -0.77 -1.60
N GLY A 107 3.18 0.20 -2.47
CA GLY A 107 3.03 0.03 -3.90
C GLY A 107 4.39 0.18 -4.58
N VAL A 108 4.86 -0.90 -5.18
CA VAL A 108 5.98 -0.87 -6.10
C VAL A 108 5.43 -1.26 -7.46
N GLN A 109 5.27 -0.29 -8.32
CA GLN A 109 4.99 -0.59 -9.71
C GLN A 109 6.31 -0.93 -10.40
N ILE A 110 6.54 -2.22 -10.52
CA ILE A 110 7.41 -2.70 -11.59
C ILE A 110 6.61 -2.45 -12.87
N ILE A 111 6.74 -1.25 -13.43
CA ILE A 111 6.43 -1.14 -14.85
C ILE A 111 7.51 -2.00 -15.49
N PRO A 112 7.16 -3.13 -16.13
CA PRO A 112 8.07 -3.74 -17.07
C PRO A 112 8.48 -2.58 -17.95
N THR A 113 9.75 -2.23 -17.97
CA THR A 113 10.19 -1.05 -18.69
C THR A 113 9.52 -1.14 -20.05
N VAL A 114 9.09 0.00 -20.59
CA VAL A 114 8.56 0.07 -21.95
C VAL A 114 9.42 -0.80 -22.89
N PHE A 115 10.68 -0.98 -22.57
CA PHE A 115 11.65 -1.83 -23.22
C PHE A 115 11.43 -3.33 -22.98
N GLU A 116 11.06 -3.80 -21.79
CA GLU A 116 10.78 -5.23 -21.55
C GLU A 116 9.45 -5.64 -22.17
N VAL A 117 8.44 -4.76 -22.12
CA VAL A 117 7.19 -4.97 -22.84
C VAL A 117 7.45 -4.93 -24.35
N ALA A 118 8.23 -3.97 -24.86
CA ALA A 118 8.58 -3.88 -26.25
C ALA A 118 9.47 -5.06 -26.70
N GLU A 119 10.36 -5.56 -25.86
CA GLU A 119 11.20 -6.72 -26.15
C GLU A 119 10.38 -8.02 -26.15
N LYS A 120 9.44 -8.17 -25.22
CA LYS A 120 8.50 -9.29 -25.19
C LYS A 120 7.54 -9.33 -26.38
N PHE A 121 7.23 -8.15 -26.93
CA PHE A 121 6.40 -7.98 -28.12
C PHE A 121 7.19 -7.62 -29.39
N ARG A 122 8.52 -7.75 -29.37
CA ARG A 122 9.48 -7.38 -30.44
C ARG A 122 9.09 -7.85 -31.84
N HIS A 123 8.28 -8.89 -31.97
CA HIS A 123 7.89 -9.49 -33.23
C HIS A 123 6.48 -9.08 -33.69
N THR A 124 5.88 -8.06 -33.09
CA THR A 124 4.56 -7.59 -33.47
C THR A 124 4.64 -6.17 -34.05
N ALA A 125 3.93 -5.89 -35.12
CA ALA A 125 3.84 -4.55 -35.74
C ALA A 125 3.36 -3.45 -34.75
N LEU A 126 2.71 -3.85 -33.65
CA LEU A 126 2.31 -2.97 -32.54
C LEU A 126 3.52 -2.47 -31.74
N ALA A 127 4.54 -3.33 -31.56
CA ALA A 127 5.75 -2.98 -30.83
C ALA A 127 6.61 -1.97 -31.62
N ASP A 128 6.72 -2.12 -32.93
CA ASP A 128 7.47 -1.19 -33.78
C ASP A 128 6.84 0.20 -33.80
N GLY A 129 5.51 0.28 -33.85
CA GLY A 129 4.79 1.55 -33.79
C GLY A 129 4.88 2.23 -32.45
N PHE A 130 4.85 1.47 -31.35
CA PHE A 130 4.95 1.96 -30.00
C PHE A 130 6.39 2.43 -29.66
N LEU A 131 7.41 1.62 -30.02
CA LEU A 131 8.83 1.97 -29.87
C LEU A 131 9.22 3.21 -30.66
N ALA A 132 8.74 3.32 -31.90
CA ALA A 132 9.00 4.49 -32.75
C ALA A 132 8.39 5.77 -32.17
N LYS A 133 7.14 5.70 -31.67
CA LYS A 133 6.48 6.83 -30.98
C LYS A 133 7.19 7.20 -29.68
N THR A 134 7.59 6.24 -28.88
CA THR A 134 8.29 6.48 -27.61
C THR A 134 9.67 7.11 -27.87
N LYS A 135 10.42 6.62 -28.85
CA LYS A 135 11.71 7.21 -29.25
C LYS A 135 11.55 8.64 -29.80
N ALA A 136 10.56 8.88 -30.66
CA ALA A 136 10.27 10.21 -31.17
C ALA A 136 9.90 11.18 -30.03
N PHE A 137 9.09 10.73 -29.08
CA PHE A 137 8.66 11.50 -27.93
C PHE A 137 9.85 11.86 -27.00
N MET A 138 10.75 10.90 -26.75
CA MET A 138 11.95 11.12 -25.95
C MET A 138 12.98 12.01 -26.65
N SER A 139 13.11 11.92 -27.98
CA SER A 139 14.02 12.76 -28.76
C SER A 139 13.59 14.23 -28.81
N GLU A 140 12.32 14.52 -28.60
CA GLU A 140 11.78 15.87 -28.54
C GLU A 140 11.88 16.49 -27.12
N GLY A 141 12.52 15.82 -26.16
CA GLY A 141 12.61 16.27 -24.76
C GLY A 141 11.26 16.31 -24.04
N LYS A 142 10.25 15.68 -24.63
CA LYS A 142 8.94 15.54 -24.00
C LYS A 142 8.94 14.28 -23.17
N PHE A 143 8.69 14.41 -21.88
CA PHE A 143 8.34 13.26 -21.04
C PHE A 143 7.01 12.68 -21.53
N LEU A 144 6.86 11.36 -21.37
CA LEU A 144 5.54 10.73 -21.53
C LEU A 144 4.54 11.53 -20.70
N PRO A 145 3.40 11.97 -21.29
CA PRO A 145 2.46 12.78 -20.58
C PRO A 145 2.03 12.06 -19.31
N ASP A 146 2.21 12.74 -18.20
CA ASP A 146 1.61 12.48 -16.90
C ASP A 146 1.22 11.03 -16.61
N PHE A 147 2.21 10.17 -16.37
CA PHE A 147 1.99 9.08 -15.42
C PHE A 147 2.19 9.67 -14.01
N THR A 148 1.36 10.60 -13.64
CA THR A 148 1.13 10.97 -12.26
C THR A 148 -0.05 10.14 -11.75
N PRO A 149 0.11 9.45 -10.67
CA PRO A 149 1.03 9.66 -9.55
C PRO A 149 2.33 8.86 -9.68
N PRO A 150 3.37 9.25 -8.92
CA PRO A 150 4.61 8.49 -8.81
C PRO A 150 4.29 7.04 -8.45
N LEU A 151 4.90 6.12 -9.17
CA LEU A 151 4.48 4.71 -9.21
C LEU A 151 4.91 3.91 -7.98
N ASN A 152 5.83 4.45 -7.18
CA ASN A 152 6.30 3.80 -5.97
C ASN A 152 5.94 4.65 -4.76
N TYR A 153 5.26 4.03 -3.85
CA TYR A 153 4.84 4.70 -2.62
C TYR A 153 4.93 3.76 -1.41
N LYS A 154 5.17 4.35 -0.27
CA LYS A 154 5.00 3.73 1.04
C LYS A 154 4.13 4.64 1.89
N GLY A 155 3.34 4.03 2.72
CA GLY A 155 2.48 4.77 3.62
C GLY A 155 1.96 3.91 4.75
N VAL A 156 1.22 4.53 5.62
CA VAL A 156 0.53 3.89 6.72
C VAL A 156 -0.88 4.45 6.85
N VAL A 157 -1.83 3.56 7.08
CA VAL A 157 -3.19 3.90 7.48
C VAL A 157 -3.41 3.42 8.90
N ASP A 158 -3.80 4.31 9.79
CA ASP A 158 -4.35 3.96 11.10
C ASP A 158 -5.86 4.28 11.13
N LYS A 159 -6.46 4.28 12.33
CA LYS A 159 -7.91 4.51 12.50
C LYS A 159 -8.38 5.87 11.99
N LYS A 160 -7.49 6.87 11.96
CA LYS A 160 -7.85 8.27 11.70
C LYS A 160 -7.14 8.87 10.52
N HIS A 161 -5.88 8.49 10.35
CA HIS A 161 -5.00 9.18 9.41
C HIS A 161 -4.41 8.23 8.41
N LYS A 162 -4.11 8.79 7.26
CA LYS A 162 -3.35 8.14 6.22
C LYS A 162 -2.19 9.02 5.81
N PHE A 163 -1.03 8.44 5.79
CA PHE A 163 0.20 9.06 5.32
C PHE A 163 0.76 8.28 4.14
N LEU A 164 1.27 9.02 3.17
CA LEU A 164 1.91 8.48 1.98
C LEU A 164 3.16 9.28 1.66
N ARG A 165 4.19 8.60 1.20
CA ARG A 165 5.34 9.21 0.54
C ARG A 165 5.64 8.47 -0.75
N PHE A 166 5.96 9.24 -1.78
CA PHE A 166 6.24 8.75 -3.10
C PHE A 166 7.72 8.93 -3.40
N PHE A 167 8.33 7.92 -3.98
CA PHE A 167 9.78 7.91 -4.16
C PHE A 167 10.18 7.23 -5.48
N SER A 168 11.37 7.61 -5.97
CA SER A 168 12.00 6.89 -7.08
C SER A 168 12.45 5.49 -6.62
N PRO A 169 12.31 4.45 -7.44
CA PRO A 169 12.78 3.10 -7.12
C PRO A 169 14.26 3.02 -6.70
N ARG A 170 15.09 3.99 -7.15
CA ARG A 170 16.50 4.08 -6.78
C ARG A 170 16.76 4.89 -5.50
N GLN A 171 15.78 5.63 -5.04
CA GLN A 171 15.87 6.48 -3.85
C GLN A 171 15.07 5.84 -2.71
N ASN A 172 15.33 4.58 -2.44
CA ASN A 172 14.72 3.95 -1.29
C ASN A 172 15.32 4.56 -0.03
N ASN A 173 14.67 5.59 0.47
CA ASN A 173 15.09 6.26 1.68
C ASN A 173 14.12 6.00 2.82
N ILE A 174 14.65 6.13 4.01
CA ILE A 174 13.94 6.06 5.27
C ILE A 174 14.14 7.41 5.93
N PRO A 175 13.34 8.43 5.55
CA PRO A 175 13.51 9.74 6.13
C PRO A 175 13.21 9.71 7.62
N THR A 176 14.16 10.21 8.42
CA THR A 176 14.09 10.25 9.89
C THR A 176 13.76 11.65 10.42
N ASN A 177 13.76 12.62 9.54
CA ASN A 177 13.41 14.01 9.84
C ASN A 177 12.74 14.67 8.63
N TYR A 178 12.17 15.85 8.87
CA TYR A 178 11.41 16.56 7.84
C TYR A 178 12.25 16.95 6.63
N ASP A 179 13.50 17.39 6.85
CA ASP A 179 14.38 17.82 5.75
C ASP A 179 14.74 16.65 4.84
N GLU A 180 14.92 15.46 5.40
CA GLU A 180 15.09 14.23 4.62
C GLU A 180 13.81 13.85 3.87
N LEU A 181 12.64 13.99 4.52
CA LEU A 181 11.36 13.68 3.88
C LEU A 181 11.15 14.53 2.63
N ILE A 182 11.33 15.85 2.71
CA ILE A 182 11.17 16.77 1.58
C ILE A 182 12.25 16.63 0.52
N LYS A 183 13.47 16.26 0.92
CA LYS A 183 14.62 16.16 0.02
C LYS A 183 14.54 14.92 -0.88
N TYR A 184 14.06 13.81 -0.34
CA TYR A 184 14.18 12.51 -1.00
C TYR A 184 12.87 11.97 -1.55
N ASN A 185 11.73 12.58 -1.22
CA ASN A 185 10.46 12.13 -1.73
C ASN A 185 9.89 13.14 -2.72
N ALA A 186 9.49 12.64 -3.89
CA ALA A 186 8.90 13.47 -4.94
C ALA A 186 7.59 14.13 -4.47
N GLU A 187 6.83 13.41 -3.66
CA GLU A 187 5.57 13.86 -3.07
C GLU A 187 5.34 13.13 -1.75
N TYR A 188 4.61 13.76 -0.86
CA TYR A 188 4.09 13.16 0.38
C TYR A 188 2.72 13.74 0.67
N GLN A 189 1.85 12.95 1.28
CA GLN A 189 0.46 13.29 1.51
C GLN A 189 0.04 12.85 2.91
N LEU A 190 -0.89 13.57 3.50
CA LEU A 190 -1.46 13.27 4.82
C LEU A 190 -2.95 13.59 4.81
N TYR A 191 -3.76 12.64 5.22
CA TYR A 191 -5.21 12.78 5.24
C TYR A 191 -5.79 12.43 6.61
N ASP A 192 -6.88 13.12 6.99
CA ASP A 192 -7.73 12.78 8.14
C ASP A 192 -8.95 11.99 7.63
N LEU A 193 -8.88 10.68 7.68
CA LEU A 193 -9.95 9.80 7.17
C LEU A 193 -11.24 9.85 7.99
N GLU A 194 -11.21 10.38 9.22
CA GLU A 194 -12.38 10.54 10.06
C GLU A 194 -13.24 11.72 9.58
N ASN A 195 -12.62 12.84 9.20
CA ASN A 195 -13.29 14.06 8.76
C ASN A 195 -13.30 14.24 7.23
N ASP A 196 -12.36 13.59 6.54
CA ASP A 196 -12.21 13.61 5.07
C ASP A 196 -12.02 12.19 4.50
N PRO A 197 -13.06 11.35 4.53
CA PRO A 197 -12.98 9.98 4.05
C PRO A 197 -12.76 9.85 2.54
N PHE A 198 -12.86 10.94 1.79
CA PHE A 198 -12.64 11.01 0.34
C PHE A 198 -11.28 11.60 -0.02
N GLU A 199 -10.42 11.88 0.95
CA GLU A 199 -9.04 12.34 0.72
C GLU A 199 -8.94 13.61 -0.16
N MET A 200 -9.84 14.55 0.04
CA MET A 200 -9.92 15.80 -0.75
C MET A 200 -8.98 16.88 -0.22
N ASN A 201 -8.57 16.82 1.04
CA ASN A 201 -7.77 17.83 1.72
C ASN A 201 -6.45 17.22 2.19
N ASP A 202 -5.39 17.50 1.46
CA ASP A 202 -4.03 17.09 1.85
C ASP A 202 -3.49 18.00 2.96
N LEU A 203 -3.43 17.46 4.17
CA LEU A 203 -2.94 18.14 5.37
C LEU A 203 -1.42 18.31 5.40
N ALA A 204 -0.67 17.59 4.56
CA ALA A 204 0.79 17.63 4.55
C ALA A 204 1.34 18.99 4.12
N LYS A 205 0.52 19.81 3.46
CA LYS A 205 0.89 21.16 2.98
C LYS A 205 0.80 22.24 4.06
N ASP A 206 0.16 21.95 5.19
CA ASP A 206 0.03 22.87 6.31
C ASP A 206 1.13 22.57 7.35
N GLU A 207 1.99 23.57 7.61
CA GLU A 207 3.09 23.48 8.58
C GLU A 207 2.62 23.11 10.01
N ASN A 208 1.38 23.45 10.36
CA ASN A 208 0.80 23.09 11.66
C ASN A 208 0.64 21.56 11.84
N ASN A 209 0.61 20.80 10.75
CA ASN A 209 0.51 19.34 10.77
C ASN A 209 1.88 18.64 10.71
N ARG A 210 2.99 19.37 10.80
CA ARG A 210 4.34 18.81 10.67
C ARG A 210 4.63 17.70 11.68
N ASP A 211 4.23 17.87 12.92
CA ASP A 211 4.46 16.88 13.97
C ASP A 211 3.63 15.59 13.71
N LEU A 212 2.39 15.74 13.27
CA LEU A 212 1.55 14.62 12.86
C LEU A 212 2.14 13.91 11.64
N LEU A 213 2.56 14.67 10.63
CA LEU A 213 3.21 14.14 9.43
C LEU A 213 4.43 13.28 9.78
N MET A 214 5.31 13.79 10.66
CA MET A 214 6.50 13.06 11.08
C MET A 214 6.17 11.85 11.95
N SER A 215 5.19 11.94 12.82
CA SER A 215 4.71 10.79 13.61
C SER A 215 4.19 9.66 12.71
N MET A 216 3.45 9.99 11.65
CA MET A 216 2.95 9.01 10.69
C MET A 216 4.08 8.44 9.81
N ASN A 217 5.08 9.27 9.45
CA ASN A 217 6.28 8.79 8.77
C ASN A 217 7.06 7.78 9.62
N ASP A 218 7.20 8.02 10.92
CA ASP A 218 7.89 7.10 11.84
C ASP A 218 7.13 5.78 12.01
N LYS A 219 5.80 5.83 12.07
CA LYS A 219 4.96 4.61 11.99
C LYS A 219 5.20 3.85 10.70
N CYS A 220 5.24 4.56 9.56
CA CYS A 220 5.51 3.96 8.26
C CYS A 220 6.89 3.29 8.22
N ASN A 221 7.94 3.94 8.74
CA ASN A 221 9.28 3.38 8.84
C ASN A 221 9.30 2.10 9.69
N THR A 222 8.65 2.14 10.86
CA THR A 222 8.57 1.01 11.80
C THR A 222 7.87 -0.19 11.17
N LEU A 223 6.74 0.03 10.50
CA LEU A 223 6.00 -1.04 9.84
C LEU A 223 6.76 -1.57 8.61
N ALA A 224 7.41 -0.69 7.86
CA ALA A 224 8.22 -1.10 6.72
C ALA A 224 9.37 -2.01 7.16
N ASP A 225 10.07 -1.68 8.25
CA ASP A 225 11.12 -2.53 8.81
C ASP A 225 10.57 -3.89 9.27
N LYS A 226 9.46 -3.87 10.01
CA LYS A 226 8.82 -5.06 10.58
C LYS A 226 8.27 -6.02 9.50
N GLU A 227 7.59 -5.49 8.48
CA GLU A 227 6.81 -6.28 7.53
C GLU A 227 7.57 -6.63 6.26
N ILE A 228 8.42 -5.74 5.76
CA ILE A 228 9.15 -5.95 4.50
C ILE A 228 10.68 -5.91 4.64
N GLY A 229 11.20 -5.41 5.78
CA GLY A 229 12.64 -5.23 6.03
C GLY A 229 13.21 -3.99 5.34
N LEU A 230 14.19 -3.33 5.93
CA LEU A 230 14.76 -2.07 5.41
C LEU A 230 15.71 -2.29 4.23
N GLU A 231 16.41 -3.41 4.20
CA GLU A 231 17.47 -3.69 3.21
C GLU A 231 16.94 -4.21 1.87
N ASN A 232 15.73 -4.76 1.84
CA ASN A 232 15.17 -5.43 0.65
C ASN A 232 14.48 -4.48 -0.33
N HIS A 233 14.66 -3.17 -0.19
CA HIS A 233 13.86 -2.17 -0.90
C HIS A 233 14.50 -1.65 -2.18
N VAL A 234 15.73 -2.01 -2.45
CA VAL A 234 16.41 -1.57 -3.67
C VAL A 234 16.03 -2.52 -4.80
N ILE A 235 14.98 -2.21 -5.50
CA ILE A 235 14.74 -2.82 -6.80
C ILE A 235 15.76 -2.20 -7.75
N HIS A 236 16.84 -2.91 -8.01
CA HIS A 236 17.77 -2.57 -9.07
C HIS A 236 17.08 -2.84 -10.41
N LEU A 237 16.31 -1.87 -10.89
CA LEU A 237 15.78 -1.94 -12.24
C LEU A 237 16.92 -1.68 -13.22
N PRO A 238 17.12 -2.54 -14.21
CA PRO A 238 18.08 -2.26 -15.28
C PRO A 238 17.59 -1.05 -16.08
N GLY A 239 18.43 -0.05 -16.26
CA GLY A 239 18.11 1.13 -17.06
C GLY A 239 19.07 2.29 -16.77
N PRO A 240 19.18 3.27 -17.66
CA PRO A 240 20.02 4.42 -17.47
C PRO A 240 19.49 5.31 -16.33
N ASP A 241 20.39 5.94 -15.58
CA ASP A 241 20.09 6.69 -14.37
C ASP A 241 19.07 7.82 -14.55
N TRP A 242 19.02 8.42 -15.72
CA TRP A 242 18.09 9.51 -16.04
C TRP A 242 16.60 9.07 -16.19
N PHE A 243 16.35 7.78 -16.33
CA PHE A 243 14.98 7.25 -16.43
C PHE A 243 14.23 7.31 -15.09
N TRP A 244 14.96 7.48 -13.98
CA TRP A 244 14.44 7.39 -12.63
C TRP A 244 14.59 8.67 -11.81
N THR A 245 15.14 9.71 -12.42
CA THR A 245 15.44 11.02 -11.80
C THR A 245 14.43 12.09 -12.18
N ALA A 246 13.16 11.74 -12.32
CA ALA A 246 12.12 12.74 -12.50
C ALA A 246 11.47 13.09 -11.17
#